data_010704b02f04d78316e35a28b3c0b99a
#
_entry.id   010704b02f04d78316e35a28b3c0b99a
#
_cell.length_a   1.000
_cell.length_b   1.000
_cell.length_c   1.000
_cell.angle_alpha   90.00
_cell.angle_beta   90.00
_cell.angle_gamma   90.00
#
_symmetry.space_group_name_H-M   'P 1'
#
loop_
_entity.id
_entity.type
_entity.pdbx_description
1 polymer ?
#
loop_
_entity_poly.entity_id
_entity_poly.type
_entity_poly.pdbx_seq_one_letter_code
_entity_poly.pdbx_strand_id
1 'polypeptide(L)'
;YNVHPGAHVKQGVEKGITLIADCINEVLDCDRIQVPFLLETMAGKGTEIGRTFEELGEIIHRVERKDLMGVCLDTCHVYDAGYDIKEDLPGVLAQFDRVLGLSRLRAVHLNDDKNEIGSHRDRHEKIGQGSLGKDVFAQIINDKALKDLPFILETPNELAGFKEEIAMLKSWRND
;
A
#
# COMPACT_ATOMS: atom_id res chain seq x y z
N TYR A 1 4.50 -3.24 12.24
CA TYR A 1 3.10 -2.81 12.27
C TYR A 1 2.74 -2.13 10.96
N ASN A 2 1.56 -2.42 10.40
CA ASN A 2 1.00 -1.73 9.27
C ASN A 2 -0.28 -1.01 9.69
N VAL A 3 -0.45 0.24 9.26
CA VAL A 3 -1.60 1.06 9.60
C VAL A 3 -2.08 1.90 8.41
N HIS A 4 -3.39 2.09 8.31
CA HIS A 4 -3.94 3.19 7.51
C HIS A 4 -3.56 4.50 8.18
N PRO A 5 -2.99 5.49 7.49
CA PRO A 5 -2.55 6.75 8.10
C PRO A 5 -3.67 7.48 8.83
N GLY A 6 -4.86 7.52 8.25
CA GLY A 6 -6.02 8.19 8.83
C GLY A 6 -6.73 9.12 7.85
N ALA A 7 -7.50 10.06 8.36
CA ALA A 7 -8.29 10.98 7.56
C ALA A 7 -8.29 12.40 8.15
N HIS A 8 -8.37 13.42 7.27
CA HIS A 8 -8.37 14.82 7.73
C HIS A 8 -9.73 15.35 8.22
N VAL A 9 -10.79 14.56 8.05
CA VAL A 9 -12.14 14.83 8.59
C VAL A 9 -12.59 16.29 8.35
N LYS A 10 -12.44 16.77 7.11
CA LYS A 10 -12.75 18.15 6.65
C LYS A 10 -11.87 19.27 7.25
N GLN A 11 -10.81 18.95 8.01
CA GLN A 11 -9.88 19.95 8.56
C GLN A 11 -8.76 20.35 7.57
N GLY A 12 -8.71 19.72 6.40
CA GLY A 12 -7.67 19.90 5.39
C GLY A 12 -6.51 18.91 5.51
N VAL A 13 -5.94 18.57 4.37
CA VAL A 13 -4.86 17.56 4.26
C VAL A 13 -3.67 17.91 5.14
N GLU A 14 -3.21 19.15 5.10
CA GLU A 14 -2.06 19.63 5.88
C GLU A 14 -2.26 19.43 7.40
N LYS A 15 -3.44 19.76 7.91
CA LYS A 15 -3.76 19.55 9.32
C LYS A 15 -3.82 18.07 9.68
N GLY A 16 -4.39 17.26 8.78
CA GLY A 16 -4.46 15.81 8.96
C GLY A 16 -3.07 15.18 9.00
N ILE A 17 -2.19 15.54 8.06
CA ILE A 17 -0.78 15.08 8.04
C ILE A 17 -0.07 15.43 9.34
N THR A 18 -0.24 16.66 9.83
CA THR A 18 0.35 17.09 11.12
C THR A 18 -0.10 16.20 12.26
N LEU A 19 -1.41 16.01 12.40
CA LEU A 19 -1.97 15.20 13.50
C LEU A 19 -1.54 13.73 13.44
N ILE A 20 -1.43 13.18 12.22
CA ILE A 20 -0.95 11.81 12.01
C ILE A 20 0.52 11.69 12.43
N ALA A 21 1.36 12.62 11.99
CA ALA A 21 2.78 12.61 12.34
C ALA A 21 3.01 12.80 13.84
N ASP A 22 2.27 13.70 14.48
CA ASP A 22 2.32 13.93 15.94
C ASP A 22 1.95 12.66 16.70
N CYS A 23 0.87 11.99 16.29
CA CYS A 23 0.43 10.71 16.88
C CYS A 23 1.49 9.61 16.72
N ILE A 24 2.10 9.50 15.54
CA ILE A 24 3.16 8.52 15.29
C ILE A 24 4.39 8.84 16.16
N ASN A 25 4.78 10.10 16.28
CA ASN A 25 5.88 10.52 17.14
C ASN A 25 5.61 10.15 18.60
N GLU A 26 4.41 10.41 19.11
CA GLU A 26 4.02 10.01 20.47
C GLU A 26 4.11 8.50 20.69
N VAL A 27 3.66 7.70 19.71
CA VAL A 27 3.74 6.23 19.78
C VAL A 27 5.18 5.74 19.73
N LEU A 28 6.02 6.33 18.86
CA LEU A 28 7.39 5.90 18.62
C LEU A 28 8.41 6.49 19.61
N ASP A 29 8.03 7.45 20.44
CA ASP A 29 8.88 8.01 21.53
C ASP A 29 9.20 6.95 22.61
N CYS A 30 8.59 5.80 22.55
CA CYS A 30 8.87 4.69 23.43
C CYS A 30 10.06 3.87 22.92
N ASP A 31 11.17 3.84 23.65
CA ASP A 31 12.39 3.06 23.33
C ASP A 31 12.16 1.55 23.14
N ARG A 32 10.97 1.06 23.47
CA ARG A 32 10.59 -0.35 23.32
C ARG A 32 10.18 -0.72 21.90
N ILE A 33 9.83 0.26 21.08
CA ILE A 33 9.42 0.01 19.69
C ILE A 33 10.66 0.00 18.80
N GLN A 34 11.00 -1.20 18.31
CA GLN A 34 12.15 -1.46 17.43
C GLN A 34 11.74 -2.16 16.12
N VAL A 35 10.43 -2.31 15.91
CA VAL A 35 9.89 -2.93 14.69
C VAL A 35 9.51 -1.87 13.67
N PRO A 36 9.61 -2.16 12.37
CA PRO A 36 9.15 -1.24 11.33
C PRO A 36 7.69 -0.84 11.51
N PHE A 37 7.41 0.45 11.33
CA PHE A 37 6.08 1.03 11.31
C PHE A 37 5.73 1.42 9.88
N LEU A 38 4.74 0.77 9.30
CA LEU A 38 4.39 0.92 7.90
C LEU A 38 3.14 1.78 7.76
N LEU A 39 3.22 2.77 6.89
CA LEU A 39 2.05 3.48 6.39
C LEU A 39 1.54 2.77 5.14
N GLU A 40 0.27 2.47 5.11
CA GLU A 40 -0.35 1.90 3.93
C GLU A 40 -0.69 2.98 2.91
N THR A 41 -0.53 2.65 1.62
CA THR A 41 -1.08 3.48 0.54
C THR A 41 -2.60 3.40 0.56
N MET A 42 -3.29 4.54 0.39
CA MET A 42 -4.74 4.63 0.53
C MET A 42 -5.44 4.93 -0.80
N ALA A 43 -6.67 4.45 -0.94
CA ALA A 43 -7.52 4.68 -2.10
C ALA A 43 -7.96 6.15 -2.26
N GLY A 44 -7.93 6.92 -1.18
CA GLY A 44 -8.42 8.30 -1.16
C GLY A 44 -9.93 8.42 -1.01
N LYS A 45 -10.55 7.45 -0.34
CA LYS A 45 -11.99 7.45 -0.07
C LYS A 45 -12.35 8.57 0.92
N GLY A 46 -13.23 9.44 0.49
CA GLY A 46 -13.72 10.56 1.33
C GLY A 46 -12.60 11.54 1.70
N THR A 47 -12.10 11.48 2.92
CA THR A 47 -11.08 12.39 3.46
C THR A 47 -9.82 11.66 3.92
N GLU A 48 -9.58 10.46 3.43
CA GLU A 48 -8.38 9.68 3.71
C GLU A 48 -7.11 10.40 3.28
N ILE A 49 -6.05 10.21 4.05
CA ILE A 49 -4.69 10.70 3.79
C ILE A 49 -3.80 9.50 3.47
N GLY A 50 -2.84 9.70 2.57
CA GLY A 50 -1.96 8.63 2.07
C GLY A 50 -2.37 8.10 0.70
N ARG A 51 -3.28 8.79 0.01
CA ARG A 51 -3.69 8.48 -1.36
C ARG A 51 -2.61 8.78 -2.39
N THR A 52 -1.70 9.70 -2.07
CA THR A 52 -0.54 9.98 -2.92
C THR A 52 0.75 9.65 -2.20
N PHE A 53 1.78 9.31 -2.95
CA PHE A 53 3.10 9.04 -2.39
C PHE A 53 3.67 10.28 -1.70
N GLU A 54 3.33 11.48 -2.19
CA GLU A 54 3.71 12.75 -1.60
C GLU A 54 3.11 12.96 -0.20
N GLU A 55 1.83 12.59 0.00
CA GLU A 55 1.20 12.65 1.33
C GLU A 55 1.90 11.72 2.32
N LEU A 56 2.23 10.48 1.91
CA LEU A 56 3.00 9.55 2.74
C LEU A 56 4.41 10.08 3.02
N GLY A 57 5.06 10.64 2.01
CA GLY A 57 6.38 11.25 2.13
C GLY A 57 6.40 12.40 3.14
N GLU A 58 5.37 13.23 3.12
CA GLU A 58 5.24 14.35 4.05
C GLU A 58 5.00 13.89 5.50
N ILE A 59 4.19 12.84 5.71
CA ILE A 59 4.04 12.23 7.05
C ILE A 59 5.40 11.73 7.53
N ILE A 60 6.10 10.93 6.72
CA ILE A 60 7.41 10.36 7.07
C ILE A 60 8.43 11.46 7.33
N HIS A 61 8.37 12.57 6.57
CA HIS A 61 9.27 13.71 6.77
C HIS A 61 9.13 14.33 8.17
N ARG A 62 7.91 14.39 8.72
CA ARG A 62 7.57 14.97 10.03
C ARG A 62 7.78 14.01 11.19
N VAL A 63 7.91 12.70 10.94
CA VAL A 63 8.20 11.71 11.98
C VAL A 63 9.68 11.78 12.38
N GLU A 64 9.96 11.77 13.68
CA GLU A 64 11.33 11.83 14.22
C GLU A 64 12.10 10.53 13.96
N ARG A 65 11.47 9.37 14.26
CA ARG A 65 12.03 8.03 14.08
C ARG A 65 11.85 7.52 12.63
N LYS A 66 12.42 8.27 11.68
CA LYS A 66 12.35 7.94 10.25
C LYS A 66 13.00 6.60 9.90
N ASP A 67 13.91 6.13 10.73
CA ASP A 67 14.58 4.84 10.64
C ASP A 67 13.61 3.66 10.76
N LEU A 68 12.52 3.82 11.51
CA LEU A 68 11.47 2.82 11.68
C LEU A 68 10.36 2.92 10.61
N MET A 69 10.30 4.04 9.86
CA MET A 69 9.21 4.26 8.93
C MET A 69 9.40 3.50 7.61
N GLY A 70 8.36 2.80 7.21
CA GLY A 70 8.25 2.15 5.92
C GLY A 70 6.87 2.34 5.30
N VAL A 71 6.65 1.70 4.17
CA VAL A 71 5.38 1.75 3.44
C VAL A 71 4.94 0.33 3.10
N CYS A 72 3.65 0.09 3.22
CA CYS A 72 2.95 -1.05 2.63
C CYS A 72 2.19 -0.55 1.40
N LEU A 73 2.45 -1.13 0.24
CA LEU A 73 1.74 -0.81 -0.98
C LEU A 73 0.55 -1.78 -1.12
N ASP A 74 -0.67 -1.25 -1.08
CA ASP A 74 -1.86 -2.02 -1.43
C ASP A 74 -2.19 -1.81 -2.92
N THR A 75 -2.33 -2.91 -3.67
CA THR A 75 -2.54 -2.89 -5.12
C THR A 75 -3.92 -2.35 -5.51
N CYS A 76 -4.97 -2.64 -4.73
CA CYS A 76 -6.29 -2.06 -4.93
C CYS A 76 -6.25 -0.56 -4.62
N HIS A 77 -5.67 -0.16 -3.50
CA HIS A 77 -5.64 1.24 -3.08
C HIS A 77 -4.89 2.14 -4.06
N VAL A 78 -3.70 1.74 -4.53
CA VAL A 78 -2.97 2.57 -5.50
C VAL A 78 -3.70 2.67 -6.83
N TYR A 79 -4.36 1.59 -7.28
CA TYR A 79 -5.16 1.61 -8.50
C TYR A 79 -6.39 2.51 -8.35
N ASP A 80 -7.10 2.40 -7.24
CA ASP A 80 -8.21 3.28 -6.87
C ASP A 80 -7.78 4.76 -6.72
N ALA A 81 -6.55 5.00 -6.26
CA ALA A 81 -5.99 6.36 -6.17
C ALA A 81 -5.56 6.95 -7.52
N GLY A 82 -5.51 6.13 -8.58
CA GLY A 82 -5.20 6.57 -9.94
C GLY A 82 -3.79 6.21 -10.43
N TYR A 83 -3.04 5.40 -9.69
CA TYR A 83 -1.76 4.87 -10.15
C TYR A 83 -2.00 3.63 -11.03
N ASP A 84 -1.66 3.73 -12.30
CA ASP A 84 -1.93 2.66 -13.29
C ASP A 84 -0.90 1.52 -13.19
N ILE A 85 -1.00 0.74 -12.13
CA ILE A 85 -0.15 -0.45 -11.96
C ILE A 85 -0.49 -1.57 -12.96
N LYS A 86 -1.62 -1.45 -13.65
CA LYS A 86 -2.06 -2.41 -14.65
C LYS A 86 -1.30 -2.26 -15.97
N GLU A 87 -1.21 -1.03 -16.46
CA GLU A 87 -0.58 -0.76 -17.76
C GLU A 87 0.88 -0.29 -17.60
N ASP A 88 1.24 0.32 -16.45
CA ASP A 88 2.58 0.89 -16.23
C ASP A 88 3.10 0.67 -14.80
N LEU A 89 3.17 -0.58 -14.34
CA LEU A 89 3.80 -0.92 -13.05
C LEU A 89 5.21 -0.34 -12.92
N PRO A 90 6.12 -0.42 -13.94
CA PRO A 90 7.45 0.16 -13.81
C PRO A 90 7.45 1.67 -13.58
N GLY A 91 6.56 2.42 -14.25
CA GLY A 91 6.43 3.87 -14.08
C GLY A 91 5.91 4.23 -12.69
N VAL A 92 4.94 3.47 -12.16
CA VAL A 92 4.44 3.66 -10.79
C VAL A 92 5.54 3.38 -9.77
N LEU A 93 6.31 2.29 -9.92
CA LEU A 93 7.44 1.99 -9.03
C LEU A 93 8.55 3.05 -9.12
N ALA A 94 8.82 3.59 -10.30
CA ALA A 94 9.76 4.69 -10.48
C ALA A 94 9.27 5.99 -9.81
N GLN A 95 7.97 6.26 -9.83
CA GLN A 95 7.38 7.38 -9.07
C GLN A 95 7.49 7.16 -7.58
N PHE A 96 7.18 5.95 -7.10
CA PHE A 96 7.36 5.57 -5.70
C PHE A 96 8.81 5.78 -5.25
N ASP A 97 9.78 5.30 -6.03
CA ASP A 97 11.21 5.43 -5.71
C ASP A 97 11.65 6.90 -5.62
N ARG A 98 11.20 7.73 -6.56
CA ARG A 98 11.54 9.16 -6.58
C ARG A 98 11.01 9.91 -5.37
N VAL A 99 9.81 9.57 -4.87
CA VAL A 99 9.13 10.31 -3.79
C VAL A 99 9.49 9.73 -2.42
N LEU A 100 9.48 8.41 -2.28
CA LEU A 100 9.61 7.71 -1.00
C LEU A 100 10.93 6.95 -0.86
N GLY A 101 11.48 6.48 -1.98
CA GLY A 101 12.58 5.53 -2.04
C GLY A 101 12.10 4.08 -1.91
N LEU A 102 12.49 3.20 -2.85
CA LEU A 102 12.12 1.77 -2.84
C LEU A 102 12.58 1.05 -1.56
N SER A 103 13.62 1.51 -0.90
CA SER A 103 14.08 0.96 0.37
C SER A 103 13.06 1.07 1.51
N ARG A 104 12.07 1.94 1.39
CA ARG A 104 10.95 2.07 2.35
C ARG A 104 9.79 1.14 2.07
N LEU A 105 9.72 0.55 0.89
CA LEU A 105 8.70 -0.44 0.57
C LEU A 105 9.02 -1.75 1.29
N ARG A 106 8.19 -2.15 2.23
CA ARG A 106 8.45 -3.27 3.14
C ARG A 106 7.44 -4.39 3.06
N ALA A 107 6.27 -4.13 2.50
CA ALA A 107 5.21 -5.11 2.31
C ALA A 107 4.32 -4.70 1.15
N VAL A 108 3.60 -5.67 0.60
CA VAL A 108 2.58 -5.46 -0.40
C VAL A 108 1.30 -6.16 0.05
N HIS A 109 0.20 -5.41 0.17
CA HIS A 109 -1.13 -5.99 0.19
C HIS A 109 -1.55 -6.28 -1.25
N LEU A 110 -1.79 -7.55 -1.52
CA LEU A 110 -2.04 -8.03 -2.87
C LEU A 110 -3.53 -8.29 -3.03
N ASN A 111 -4.26 -7.29 -3.51
CA ASN A 111 -5.71 -7.30 -3.64
C ASN A 111 -6.13 -6.87 -5.05
N ASP A 112 -7.07 -7.57 -5.67
CA ASP A 112 -7.70 -7.09 -6.90
C ASP A 112 -8.76 -6.03 -6.57
N ASP A 113 -9.18 -5.26 -7.55
CA ASP A 113 -10.12 -4.17 -7.37
C ASP A 113 -11.42 -4.42 -8.12
N LYS A 114 -12.56 -4.19 -7.47
CA LYS A 114 -13.89 -4.26 -8.10
C LYS A 114 -14.16 -3.12 -9.06
N ASN A 115 -13.42 -2.05 -8.96
CA ASN A 115 -13.69 -0.80 -9.66
C ASN A 115 -12.62 -0.50 -10.71
N GLU A 116 -12.90 0.48 -11.54
CA GLU A 116 -11.93 1.02 -12.49
C GLU A 116 -10.96 1.99 -11.78
N ILE A 117 -9.82 2.21 -12.43
CA ILE A 117 -8.77 3.11 -11.95
C ILE A 117 -9.34 4.49 -11.54
N GLY A 118 -8.83 5.02 -10.41
CA GLY A 118 -9.21 6.35 -9.93
C GLY A 118 -10.61 6.41 -9.32
N SER A 119 -11.20 5.30 -8.94
CA SER A 119 -12.56 5.26 -8.38
C SER A 119 -12.69 5.78 -6.95
N HIS A 120 -11.62 5.73 -6.16
CA HIS A 120 -11.58 6.11 -4.75
C HIS A 120 -12.60 5.38 -3.87
N ARG A 121 -12.83 4.09 -4.12
CA ARG A 121 -13.89 3.32 -3.43
C ARG A 121 -13.41 2.32 -2.40
N ASP A 122 -12.19 1.83 -2.56
CA ASP A 122 -11.61 0.81 -1.68
C ASP A 122 -12.53 -0.41 -1.57
N ARG A 123 -12.53 -1.25 -2.61
CA ARG A 123 -13.34 -2.47 -2.69
C ARG A 123 -12.53 -3.61 -3.27
N HIS A 124 -11.91 -4.39 -2.39
CA HIS A 124 -11.14 -5.56 -2.77
C HIS A 124 -11.99 -6.60 -3.50
N GLU A 125 -11.37 -7.24 -4.48
CA GLU A 125 -11.90 -8.41 -5.17
C GLU A 125 -10.87 -9.55 -5.08
N LYS A 126 -11.33 -10.76 -5.38
CA LYS A 126 -10.46 -11.94 -5.44
C LYS A 126 -9.45 -11.80 -6.58
N ILE A 127 -8.25 -12.31 -6.35
CA ILE A 127 -7.15 -12.23 -7.32
C ILE A 127 -7.57 -12.71 -8.71
N GLY A 128 -7.45 -11.82 -9.69
CA GLY A 128 -7.77 -12.06 -11.08
C GLY A 128 -9.26 -12.08 -11.41
N GLN A 129 -10.13 -11.62 -10.49
CA GLN A 129 -11.58 -11.51 -10.71
C GLN A 129 -12.06 -10.05 -10.76
N GLY A 130 -11.17 -9.11 -10.51
CA GLY A 130 -11.42 -7.68 -10.57
C GLY A 130 -10.85 -7.02 -11.83
N SER A 131 -10.72 -5.70 -11.75
CA SER A 131 -10.29 -4.84 -12.85
C SER A 131 -8.79 -4.93 -13.16
N LEU A 132 -7.96 -5.28 -12.18
CA LEU A 132 -6.53 -5.48 -12.38
C LEU A 132 -6.27 -6.73 -13.21
N GLY A 133 -6.86 -7.86 -12.85
CA GLY A 133 -6.72 -9.11 -13.58
C GLY A 133 -5.42 -9.88 -13.27
N LYS A 134 -5.35 -11.13 -13.75
CA LYS A 134 -4.28 -12.09 -13.37
C LYS A 134 -2.87 -11.67 -13.78
N ASP A 135 -2.72 -11.06 -14.95
CA ASP A 135 -1.41 -10.76 -15.54
C ASP A 135 -0.65 -9.73 -14.70
N VAL A 136 -1.34 -8.77 -14.11
CA VAL A 136 -0.74 -7.77 -13.22
C VAL A 136 -0.15 -8.44 -11.98
N PHE A 137 -0.88 -9.35 -11.36
CA PHE A 137 -0.40 -10.06 -10.18
C PHE A 137 0.80 -10.97 -10.48
N ALA A 138 0.77 -11.65 -11.64
CA ALA A 138 1.92 -12.43 -12.10
C ALA A 138 3.15 -11.53 -12.33
N GLN A 139 2.96 -10.31 -12.84
CA GLN A 139 4.04 -9.33 -13.00
C GLN A 139 4.54 -8.84 -11.64
N ILE A 140 3.66 -8.43 -10.73
CA ILE A 140 4.01 -7.91 -9.39
C ILE A 140 4.84 -8.90 -8.59
N ILE A 141 4.40 -10.16 -8.49
CA ILE A 141 5.10 -11.17 -7.67
C ILE A 141 6.44 -11.62 -8.24
N ASN A 142 6.73 -11.30 -9.50
CA ASN A 142 7.99 -11.60 -10.17
C ASN A 142 8.84 -10.35 -10.41
N ASP A 143 8.34 -9.15 -10.09
CA ASP A 143 9.10 -7.92 -10.25
C ASP A 143 10.32 -7.91 -9.32
N LYS A 144 11.47 -7.46 -9.83
CA LYS A 144 12.75 -7.48 -9.10
C LYS A 144 12.75 -6.65 -7.83
N ALA A 145 11.97 -5.57 -7.79
CA ALA A 145 11.86 -4.71 -6.62
C ALA A 145 10.89 -5.26 -5.56
N LEU A 146 9.95 -6.12 -5.97
CA LEU A 146 8.85 -6.58 -5.12
C LEU A 146 8.96 -8.03 -4.68
N LYS A 147 9.53 -8.91 -5.49
CA LYS A 147 9.46 -10.37 -5.34
C LYS A 147 9.96 -10.93 -3.99
N ASP A 148 10.83 -10.21 -3.31
CA ASP A 148 11.42 -10.62 -2.03
C ASP A 148 10.68 -9.98 -0.83
N LEU A 149 9.64 -9.18 -1.07
CA LEU A 149 8.79 -8.61 -0.03
C LEU A 149 7.71 -9.59 0.43
N PRO A 150 7.20 -9.46 1.65
CA PRO A 150 6.01 -10.17 2.06
C PRO A 150 4.79 -9.68 1.28
N PHE A 151 4.04 -10.62 0.70
CA PHE A 151 2.75 -10.40 0.08
C PHE A 151 1.64 -10.89 1.02
N ILE A 152 0.67 -10.03 1.29
CA ILE A 152 -0.46 -10.30 2.18
C ILE A 152 -1.77 -10.16 1.37
N LEU A 153 -2.68 -11.09 1.55
CA LEU A 153 -4.00 -11.06 0.91
C LEU A 153 -5.05 -10.56 1.91
N GLU A 154 -5.88 -9.63 1.48
CA GLU A 154 -7.07 -9.16 2.19
C GLU A 154 -8.31 -9.27 1.30
N THR A 155 -8.25 -10.18 0.35
CA THR A 155 -9.32 -10.47 -0.59
C THR A 155 -10.58 -10.99 0.13
N PRO A 156 -11.80 -10.81 -0.44
CA PRO A 156 -13.05 -11.23 0.18
C PRO A 156 -13.23 -12.75 0.14
N ASN A 157 -12.37 -13.46 0.85
CA ASN A 157 -12.33 -14.92 0.92
C ASN A 157 -12.55 -15.45 2.33
N GLU A 158 -12.99 -16.70 2.39
CA GLU A 158 -12.87 -17.55 3.56
C GLU A 158 -11.53 -18.28 3.54
N LEU A 159 -11.18 -18.96 4.63
CA LEU A 159 -9.88 -19.64 4.79
C LEU A 159 -9.53 -20.58 3.63
N ALA A 160 -10.52 -21.30 3.08
CA ALA A 160 -10.31 -22.19 1.93
C ALA A 160 -9.92 -21.40 0.66
N GLY A 161 -10.58 -20.26 0.41
CA GLY A 161 -10.27 -19.40 -0.74
C GLY A 161 -8.88 -18.75 -0.66
N PHE A 162 -8.44 -18.31 0.51
CA PHE A 162 -7.05 -17.83 0.71
C PHE A 162 -6.03 -18.92 0.37
N LYS A 163 -6.28 -20.18 0.78
CA LYS A 163 -5.42 -21.30 0.43
C LYS A 163 -5.30 -21.50 -1.09
N GLU A 164 -6.42 -21.38 -1.80
CA GLU A 164 -6.46 -21.52 -3.26
C GLU A 164 -5.72 -20.36 -3.94
N GLU A 165 -5.96 -19.11 -3.53
CA GLU A 165 -5.27 -17.93 -4.07
C GLU A 165 -3.77 -17.99 -3.83
N ILE A 166 -3.32 -18.35 -2.63
CA ILE A 166 -1.89 -18.51 -2.32
C ILE A 166 -1.27 -19.59 -3.21
N ALA A 167 -1.95 -20.72 -3.40
CA ALA A 167 -1.44 -21.78 -4.28
C ALA A 167 -1.35 -21.31 -5.74
N MET A 168 -2.36 -20.60 -6.21
CA MET A 168 -2.40 -19.99 -7.55
C MET A 168 -1.26 -19.00 -7.75
N LEU A 169 -1.08 -18.04 -6.84
CA LEU A 169 -0.01 -17.05 -6.89
C LEU A 169 1.39 -17.72 -6.87
N LYS A 170 1.57 -18.72 -6.02
CA LYS A 170 2.82 -19.49 -6.00
C LYS A 170 3.11 -20.21 -7.33
N SER A 171 2.07 -20.66 -8.03
CA SER A 171 2.24 -21.31 -9.33
C SER A 171 2.65 -20.36 -10.46
N TRP A 172 2.48 -19.05 -10.27
CA TRP A 172 2.89 -18.01 -11.22
C TRP A 172 4.28 -17.43 -10.94
N ARG A 173 4.93 -17.82 -9.83
CA ARG A 173 6.28 -17.37 -9.56
C ARG A 173 7.26 -18.04 -10.51
N ASN A 174 8.17 -17.23 -11.04
CA ASN A 174 9.34 -17.71 -11.78
C ASN A 174 10.41 -18.12 -10.76
N ASP A 175 11.04 -19.28 -10.97
CA ASP A 175 12.17 -19.77 -10.16
C ASP A 175 13.42 -18.90 -10.31
#